data_377a85a2a64bc235fb046896f1b10e54
#
_entry.id   377a85a2a64bc235fb046896f1b10e54
#
_cell.length_a   1.000
_cell.length_b   1.000
_cell.length_c   1.000
_cell.angle_alpha   90.00
_cell.angle_beta   90.00
_cell.angle_gamma   90.00
#
_symmetry.space_group_name_H-M   'P 1'
#
loop_
_entity.id
_entity.type
_entity.pdbx_description
1 polymer ?
#
loop_
_entity_poly.entity_id
_entity_poly.type
_entity_poly.pdbx_seq_one_letter_code
_entity_poly.pdbx_strand_id
1 'polypeptide(L)'
;TMHYVYIDNDDNIDSVFTKLAPIASGHAMTGFHSLVKHSSYEKNIRTGRYAIKPGEGAFRIFRHLKNGLQSPVSLTVPSVRTMDKLAGALSQHLMLDSVTIYKALTDEATCKKYGYDTLTIACLFIPNTYDIYWNVSLDKLLSRMQKENKNFWNFERKQKAKAMGLDEIQIYTMASIIDEETANDGEKPMIAGMYYNRLKAGMPLQADPTIKFALKQFELKRIYNNMLF
;
A
#
# COMPACT_ATOMS: atom_id res chain seq x y z
N THR A 1 6.82 -26.35 -0.14
CA THR A 1 6.31 -24.96 -0.09
C THR A 1 7.46 -24.04 0.30
N MET A 2 7.52 -22.83 -0.27
CA MET A 2 8.50 -21.81 0.10
C MET A 2 8.21 -21.31 1.52
N HIS A 3 9.23 -21.20 2.36
CA HIS A 3 9.14 -20.59 3.68
C HIS A 3 9.72 -19.17 3.65
N TYR A 4 9.20 -18.28 4.49
CA TYR A 4 9.68 -16.91 4.58
C TYR A 4 10.08 -16.59 6.01
N VAL A 5 11.28 -16.01 6.15
CA VAL A 5 11.78 -15.49 7.42
C VAL A 5 11.72 -13.97 7.37
N TYR A 6 11.16 -13.38 8.41
CA TYR A 6 11.07 -11.94 8.59
C TYR A 6 12.06 -11.52 9.67
N ILE A 7 13.02 -10.69 9.30
CA ILE A 7 14.01 -10.12 10.22
C ILE A 7 13.73 -8.63 10.33
N ASP A 8 13.38 -8.19 11.53
CA ASP A 8 13.07 -6.80 11.85
C ASP A 8 14.21 -6.09 12.61
N ASN A 9 13.96 -4.86 13.04
CA ASN A 9 14.97 -4.03 13.70
C ASN A 9 15.34 -4.53 15.10
N ASP A 10 14.48 -5.32 15.74
CA ASP A 10 14.67 -5.83 17.10
C ASP A 10 15.37 -7.19 17.11
N ASP A 11 15.60 -7.78 15.93
CA ASP A 11 16.26 -9.07 15.82
C ASP A 11 17.77 -9.00 16.07
N ASN A 12 18.23 -9.90 16.89
CA ASN A 12 19.63 -10.22 17.10
C ASN A 12 19.96 -11.61 16.52
N ILE A 13 21.19 -12.09 16.67
CA ILE A 13 21.60 -13.36 16.08
C ILE A 13 20.83 -14.57 16.68
N ASP A 14 20.47 -14.53 17.96
CA ASP A 14 19.74 -15.61 18.61
C ASP A 14 18.30 -15.68 18.09
N SER A 15 17.67 -14.55 17.87
CA SER A 15 16.34 -14.50 17.24
C SER A 15 16.37 -14.98 15.78
N VAL A 16 17.42 -14.68 15.03
CA VAL A 16 17.61 -15.21 13.67
C VAL A 16 17.71 -16.74 13.71
N PHE A 17 18.49 -17.31 14.62
CA PHE A 17 18.56 -18.77 14.79
C PHE A 17 17.20 -19.36 15.14
N THR A 18 16.48 -18.74 16.07
CA THR A 18 15.14 -19.19 16.48
C THR A 18 14.14 -19.16 15.31
N LYS A 19 14.18 -18.12 14.48
CA LYS A 19 13.31 -17.98 13.29
C LYS A 19 13.66 -18.98 12.18
N LEU A 20 14.91 -19.37 12.04
CA LEU A 20 15.37 -20.35 11.05
C LEU A 20 15.14 -21.81 11.47
N ALA A 21 15.22 -22.12 12.76
CA ALA A 21 15.16 -23.49 13.29
C ALA A 21 13.95 -24.31 12.79
N PRO A 22 12.72 -23.78 12.70
CA PRO A 22 11.56 -24.56 12.25
C PRO A 22 11.53 -24.86 10.75
N ILE A 23 12.35 -24.18 9.95
CA ILE A 23 12.29 -24.23 8.48
C ILE A 23 13.56 -24.75 7.82
N ALA A 24 14.71 -24.62 8.47
CA ALA A 24 15.97 -25.16 8.01
C ALA A 24 16.22 -26.55 8.59
N SER A 25 16.85 -27.44 7.83
CA SER A 25 17.26 -28.76 8.38
C SER A 25 18.30 -28.59 9.50
N GLY A 26 18.36 -29.56 10.42
CA GLY A 26 19.38 -29.53 11.48
C GLY A 26 20.82 -29.45 10.96
N HIS A 27 21.11 -30.12 9.83
CA HIS A 27 22.39 -30.02 9.17
C HIS A 27 22.66 -28.60 8.62
N ALA A 28 21.65 -27.98 8.00
CA ALA A 28 21.76 -26.60 7.52
C ALA A 28 21.95 -25.62 8.69
N MET A 29 21.27 -25.82 9.81
CA MET A 29 21.43 -25.00 11.02
C MET A 29 22.85 -25.09 11.58
N THR A 30 23.42 -26.31 11.70
CA THR A 30 24.81 -26.49 12.17
C THR A 30 25.80 -25.75 11.26
N GLY A 31 25.65 -25.88 9.95
CA GLY A 31 26.46 -25.15 8.98
C GLY A 31 26.28 -23.62 9.06
N PHE A 32 25.04 -23.17 9.25
CA PHE A 32 24.75 -21.74 9.40
C PHE A 32 25.39 -21.14 10.66
N HIS A 33 25.32 -21.84 11.81
CA HIS A 33 26.03 -21.44 13.04
C HIS A 33 27.53 -21.29 12.81
N SER A 34 28.16 -22.24 12.12
CA SER A 34 29.58 -22.17 11.79
C SER A 34 29.93 -20.96 10.93
N LEU A 35 29.12 -20.68 9.89
CA LEU A 35 29.32 -19.53 8.99
C LEU A 35 29.15 -18.18 9.72
N VAL A 36 28.17 -18.07 10.61
CA VAL A 36 27.97 -16.89 11.47
C VAL A 36 29.19 -16.64 12.34
N LYS A 37 29.69 -17.68 13.04
CA LYS A 37 30.85 -17.61 13.93
C LYS A 37 32.13 -17.13 13.24
N HIS A 38 32.33 -17.47 11.96
CA HIS A 38 33.50 -17.10 11.19
C HIS A 38 33.26 -15.87 10.28
N SER A 39 32.27 -15.05 10.59
CA SER A 39 31.91 -13.88 9.80
C SER A 39 31.55 -12.70 10.70
N SER A 40 31.33 -11.53 10.11
CA SER A 40 30.82 -10.35 10.82
C SER A 40 29.28 -10.22 10.75
N TYR A 41 28.56 -11.29 10.40
CA TYR A 41 27.10 -11.23 10.18
C TYR A 41 26.35 -10.79 11.43
N GLU A 42 26.73 -11.32 12.60
CA GLU A 42 26.13 -10.94 13.89
C GLU A 42 26.12 -9.42 14.15
N LYS A 43 27.15 -8.70 13.65
CA LYS A 43 27.25 -7.25 13.77
C LYS A 43 26.51 -6.49 12.69
N ASN A 44 26.05 -7.18 11.64
CA ASN A 44 25.44 -6.59 10.44
C ASN A 44 24.22 -7.37 9.99
N ILE A 45 23.30 -7.66 10.91
CA ILE A 45 22.02 -8.30 10.59
C ILE A 45 21.17 -7.33 9.77
N ARG A 46 20.70 -7.78 8.63
CA ARG A 46 19.90 -6.96 7.71
C ARG A 46 18.43 -7.32 7.83
N THR A 47 17.61 -6.32 8.11
CA THR A 47 16.16 -6.47 8.10
C THR A 47 15.67 -6.89 6.71
N GLY A 48 14.55 -7.60 6.66
CA GLY A 48 13.94 -8.00 5.40
C GLY A 48 13.13 -9.29 5.49
N ARG A 49 12.47 -9.61 4.40
CA ARG A 49 11.78 -10.88 4.20
C ARG A 49 12.61 -11.76 3.27
N TYR A 50 13.01 -12.91 3.77
CA TYR A 50 13.90 -13.83 3.07
C TYR A 50 13.19 -15.15 2.75
N ALA A 51 13.22 -15.56 1.49
CA ALA A 51 12.67 -16.84 1.07
C ALA A 51 13.69 -17.95 1.28
N ILE A 52 13.28 -19.02 1.94
CA ILE A 52 14.06 -20.23 2.20
C ILE A 52 13.33 -21.41 1.55
N LYS A 53 14.03 -22.11 0.66
CA LYS A 53 13.49 -23.32 0.04
C LYS A 53 13.61 -24.51 0.97
N PRO A 54 12.67 -25.46 0.94
CA PRO A 54 12.85 -26.74 1.64
C PRO A 54 14.14 -27.43 1.21
N GLY A 55 14.97 -27.85 2.18
CA GLY A 55 16.25 -28.50 1.91
C GLY A 55 17.38 -27.55 1.46
N GLU A 56 17.18 -26.24 1.59
CA GLU A 56 18.22 -25.27 1.26
C GLU A 56 19.43 -25.38 2.19
N GLY A 57 20.64 -25.40 1.60
CA GLY A 57 21.88 -25.58 2.36
C GLY A 57 22.31 -24.31 3.09
N ALA A 58 23.07 -24.51 4.19
CA ALA A 58 23.55 -23.44 5.09
C ALA A 58 24.19 -22.24 4.38
N PHE A 59 25.06 -22.50 3.41
CA PHE A 59 25.78 -21.44 2.69
C PHE A 59 24.84 -20.52 1.90
N ARG A 60 23.80 -21.08 1.31
CA ARG A 60 22.84 -20.31 0.52
C ARG A 60 21.96 -19.47 1.43
N ILE A 61 21.45 -20.06 2.54
CA ILE A 61 20.71 -19.33 3.57
C ILE A 61 21.56 -18.16 4.09
N PHE A 62 22.79 -18.44 4.49
CA PHE A 62 23.71 -17.44 5.01
C PHE A 62 23.97 -16.29 4.00
N ARG A 63 24.20 -16.63 2.73
CA ARG A 63 24.41 -15.64 1.68
C ARG A 63 23.19 -14.75 1.44
N HIS A 64 21.98 -15.31 1.49
CA HIS A 64 20.75 -14.54 1.36
C HIS A 64 20.62 -13.51 2.49
N LEU A 65 20.78 -13.93 3.72
CA LEU A 65 20.66 -13.08 4.90
C LEU A 65 21.80 -12.04 4.97
N LYS A 66 23.04 -12.46 4.82
CA LYS A 66 24.21 -11.58 4.90
C LYS A 66 24.20 -10.49 3.83
N ASN A 67 23.82 -10.84 2.61
CA ASN A 67 23.82 -9.90 1.49
C ASN A 67 22.50 -9.12 1.33
N GLY A 68 21.49 -9.41 2.18
CA GLY A 68 20.20 -8.76 2.09
C GLY A 68 19.42 -9.10 0.81
N LEU A 69 19.54 -10.36 0.33
CA LEU A 69 18.84 -10.83 -0.88
C LEU A 69 17.39 -11.14 -0.53
N GLN A 70 16.61 -10.09 -0.31
CA GLN A 70 15.22 -10.12 0.10
C GLN A 70 14.30 -10.63 -1.02
N SER A 71 13.17 -11.20 -0.60
CA SER A 71 12.02 -11.48 -1.48
C SER A 71 10.95 -10.41 -1.26
N PRO A 72 10.42 -9.81 -2.32
CA PRO A 72 9.37 -8.80 -2.17
C PRO A 72 8.06 -9.42 -1.64
N VAL A 73 7.23 -8.61 -1.02
CA VAL A 73 5.83 -8.89 -0.74
C VAL A 73 4.95 -8.29 -1.83
N SER A 74 3.83 -8.94 -2.11
CA SER A 74 2.80 -8.38 -2.99
C SER A 74 1.89 -7.49 -2.15
N LEU A 75 2.14 -6.18 -2.21
CA LEU A 75 1.37 -5.16 -1.50
C LEU A 75 0.17 -4.76 -2.34
N THR A 76 -1.02 -5.12 -1.90
CA THR A 76 -2.26 -4.64 -2.53
C THR A 76 -2.69 -3.33 -1.90
N VAL A 77 -2.82 -2.30 -2.72
CA VAL A 77 -3.45 -1.02 -2.36
C VAL A 77 -4.95 -1.16 -2.64
N PRO A 78 -5.79 -1.26 -1.62
CA PRO A 78 -7.22 -1.43 -1.80
C PRO A 78 -7.92 -0.10 -2.08
N SER A 79 -9.13 -0.18 -2.64
CA SER A 79 -10.09 0.93 -2.57
C SER A 79 -10.68 0.97 -1.16
N VAL A 80 -10.44 2.05 -0.42
CA VAL A 80 -10.92 2.23 0.96
C VAL A 80 -11.46 3.63 1.18
N ARG A 81 -12.38 3.75 2.15
CA ARG A 81 -13.12 5.00 2.42
C ARG A 81 -12.35 6.01 3.26
N THR A 82 -11.35 5.57 4.03
CA THR A 82 -10.69 6.44 5.04
C THR A 82 -9.19 6.18 5.09
N MET A 83 -8.41 7.18 5.54
CA MET A 83 -6.96 7.09 5.65
C MET A 83 -6.49 6.06 6.68
N ASP A 84 -7.22 5.89 7.78
CA ASP A 84 -6.91 4.86 8.78
C ASP A 84 -7.04 3.46 8.18
N LYS A 85 -8.07 3.21 7.37
CA LYS A 85 -8.24 1.94 6.65
C LYS A 85 -7.13 1.72 5.62
N LEU A 86 -6.71 2.76 4.89
CA LEU A 86 -5.59 2.67 3.97
C LEU A 86 -4.30 2.34 4.72
N ALA A 87 -3.97 3.08 5.78
CA ALA A 87 -2.79 2.84 6.60
C ALA A 87 -2.80 1.43 7.21
N GLY A 88 -3.95 0.97 7.70
CA GLY A 88 -4.13 -0.39 8.21
C GLY A 88 -3.87 -1.47 7.16
N ALA A 89 -4.44 -1.32 5.96
CA ALA A 89 -4.24 -2.27 4.87
C ALA A 89 -2.77 -2.34 4.40
N LEU A 90 -2.10 -1.20 4.28
CA LEU A 90 -0.69 -1.14 3.89
C LEU A 90 0.22 -1.78 4.95
N SER A 91 -0.04 -1.52 6.25
CA SER A 91 0.78 -2.05 7.35
C SER A 91 0.72 -3.57 7.49
N GLN A 92 -0.36 -4.23 7.05
CA GLN A 92 -0.51 -5.68 7.14
C GLN A 92 0.59 -6.45 6.38
N HIS A 93 1.18 -5.84 5.37
CA HIS A 93 2.17 -6.47 4.49
C HIS A 93 3.57 -5.86 4.60
N LEU A 94 3.77 -4.89 5.51
CA LEU A 94 5.02 -4.16 5.65
C LEU A 94 5.52 -4.20 7.11
N MET A 95 6.80 -3.92 7.28
CA MET A 95 7.38 -3.68 8.60
C MET A 95 6.91 -2.35 9.21
N LEU A 96 6.48 -1.40 8.37
CA LEU A 96 5.89 -0.14 8.80
C LEU A 96 4.56 -0.37 9.51
N ASP A 97 4.38 0.22 10.68
CA ASP A 97 3.12 0.17 11.41
C ASP A 97 2.08 1.18 10.85
N SER A 98 0.81 0.90 11.13
CA SER A 98 -0.30 1.72 10.64
C SER A 98 -0.31 3.14 11.21
N VAL A 99 0.19 3.34 12.41
CA VAL A 99 0.25 4.66 13.06
C VAL A 99 1.25 5.56 12.34
N THR A 100 2.42 5.02 12.02
CA THR A 100 3.46 5.73 11.25
C THR A 100 2.95 6.13 9.87
N ILE A 101 2.29 5.21 9.15
CA ILE A 101 1.72 5.50 7.83
C ILE A 101 0.60 6.54 7.96
N TYR A 102 -0.33 6.38 8.90
CA TYR A 102 -1.44 7.31 9.11
C TYR A 102 -0.98 8.72 9.41
N LYS A 103 -0.02 8.87 10.34
CA LYS A 103 0.58 10.18 10.67
C LYS A 103 1.15 10.88 9.43
N ALA A 104 1.87 10.15 8.59
CA ALA A 104 2.43 10.71 7.36
C ALA A 104 1.35 11.18 6.38
N LEU A 105 0.27 10.40 6.22
CA LEU A 105 -0.83 10.73 5.30
C LEU A 105 -1.73 11.85 5.83
N THR A 106 -1.60 12.22 7.10
CA THR A 106 -2.33 13.34 7.72
C THR A 106 -1.42 14.52 8.10
N ASP A 107 -0.13 14.43 7.79
CA ASP A 107 0.84 15.52 7.98
C ASP A 107 0.90 16.41 6.72
N GLU A 108 0.62 17.69 6.91
CA GLU A 108 0.54 18.65 5.81
C GLU A 108 1.86 18.81 5.05
N ALA A 109 2.99 18.81 5.76
CA ALA A 109 4.32 18.95 5.14
C ALA A 109 4.66 17.71 4.29
N THR A 110 4.35 16.52 4.80
CA THR A 110 4.52 15.27 4.06
C THR A 110 3.63 15.25 2.81
N CYS A 111 2.36 15.59 2.92
CA CYS A 111 1.46 15.63 1.76
C CYS A 111 1.94 16.60 0.68
N LYS A 112 2.35 17.80 1.06
CA LYS A 112 2.91 18.82 0.14
C LYS A 112 4.17 18.34 -0.59
N LYS A 113 5.03 17.58 0.08
CA LYS A 113 6.24 16.98 -0.54
C LYS A 113 5.90 16.14 -1.77
N TYR A 114 4.74 15.47 -1.76
CA TYR A 114 4.29 14.60 -2.86
C TYR A 114 3.29 15.29 -3.80
N GLY A 115 2.98 16.57 -3.59
CA GLY A 115 2.12 17.38 -4.47
C GLY A 115 0.64 17.34 -4.12
N TYR A 116 0.30 16.96 -2.88
CA TYR A 116 -1.07 16.84 -2.37
C TYR A 116 -1.25 17.62 -1.08
N ASP A 117 -2.46 17.71 -0.60
CA ASP A 117 -2.83 18.09 0.77
C ASP A 117 -3.40 16.87 1.54
N THR A 118 -3.80 17.07 2.78
CA THR A 118 -4.33 16.01 3.63
C THR A 118 -5.70 15.47 3.17
N LEU A 119 -6.41 16.18 2.30
CA LEU A 119 -7.68 15.75 1.73
C LEU A 119 -7.49 14.97 0.42
N THR A 120 -6.42 15.28 -0.31
CA THR A 120 -6.19 14.75 -1.67
C THR A 120 -5.08 13.72 -1.74
N ILE A 121 -4.31 13.50 -0.67
CA ILE A 121 -3.19 12.52 -0.65
C ILE A 121 -3.63 11.09 -1.00
N ALA A 122 -4.90 10.74 -0.81
CA ALA A 122 -5.44 9.46 -1.26
C ALA A 122 -5.24 9.23 -2.76
N CYS A 123 -5.29 10.31 -3.55
CA CYS A 123 -5.11 10.26 -5.00
C CYS A 123 -3.69 9.81 -5.42
N LEU A 124 -2.71 9.86 -4.50
CA LEU A 124 -1.38 9.32 -4.72
C LEU A 124 -1.40 7.81 -4.96
N PHE A 125 -2.31 7.11 -4.30
CA PHE A 125 -2.37 5.65 -4.27
C PHE A 125 -3.31 5.13 -5.36
N ILE A 126 -2.73 4.61 -6.44
CA ILE A 126 -3.51 3.94 -7.47
C ILE A 126 -3.80 2.50 -7.00
N PRO A 127 -5.09 2.08 -6.91
CA PRO A 127 -5.43 0.71 -6.52
C PRO A 127 -4.82 -0.29 -7.48
N ASN A 128 -3.94 -1.12 -6.96
CA ASN A 128 -3.26 -2.21 -7.67
C ASN A 128 -2.46 -3.05 -6.68
N THR A 129 -1.83 -4.12 -7.16
CA THR A 129 -0.89 -4.92 -6.39
C THR A 129 0.53 -4.63 -6.86
N TYR A 130 1.41 -4.29 -5.93
CA TYR A 130 2.78 -3.88 -6.17
C TYR A 130 3.75 -4.80 -5.46
N ASP A 131 4.80 -5.25 -6.14
CA ASP A 131 5.91 -5.92 -5.49
C ASP A 131 6.82 -4.89 -4.82
N ILE A 132 6.98 -5.02 -3.50
CA ILE A 132 7.75 -4.09 -2.67
C ILE A 132 8.47 -4.87 -1.57
N TYR A 133 9.61 -4.39 -1.09
CA TYR A 133 10.28 -5.03 0.04
C TYR A 133 9.55 -4.75 1.35
N TRP A 134 9.40 -5.80 2.16
CA TRP A 134 8.70 -5.75 3.43
C TRP A 134 9.25 -4.67 4.39
N ASN A 135 10.57 -4.44 4.38
CA ASN A 135 11.25 -3.43 5.20
C ASN A 135 11.37 -2.06 4.52
N VAL A 136 10.53 -1.77 3.54
CA VAL A 136 10.54 -0.48 2.85
C VAL A 136 10.38 0.66 3.85
N SER A 137 11.19 1.72 3.73
CA SER A 137 11.00 2.94 4.53
C SER A 137 9.78 3.72 4.03
N LEU A 138 9.19 4.53 4.91
CA LEU A 138 8.02 5.36 4.59
C LEU A 138 8.27 6.25 3.36
N ASP A 139 9.42 6.92 3.30
CA ASP A 139 9.77 7.79 2.17
C ASP A 139 9.89 7.02 0.86
N LYS A 140 10.49 5.83 0.88
CA LYS A 140 10.58 4.96 -0.30
C LYS A 140 9.22 4.41 -0.71
N LEU A 141 8.33 4.10 0.25
CA LEU A 141 6.95 3.68 -0.03
C LEU A 141 6.21 4.80 -0.77
N LEU A 142 6.18 6.00 -0.23
CA LEU A 142 5.48 7.14 -0.81
C LEU A 142 6.08 7.54 -2.17
N SER A 143 7.40 7.52 -2.30
CA SER A 143 8.09 7.76 -3.58
C SER A 143 7.76 6.69 -4.62
N ARG A 144 7.62 5.43 -4.22
CA ARG A 144 7.18 4.35 -5.11
C ARG A 144 5.73 4.58 -5.55
N MET A 145 4.83 4.96 -4.65
CA MET A 145 3.45 5.27 -5.00
C MET A 145 3.38 6.47 -5.95
N GLN A 146 4.19 7.50 -5.75
CA GLN A 146 4.27 8.64 -6.66
C GLN A 146 4.73 8.23 -8.07
N LYS A 147 5.70 7.33 -8.15
CA LYS A 147 6.16 6.78 -9.44
C LYS A 147 5.04 6.03 -10.15
N GLU A 148 4.33 5.17 -9.43
CA GLU A 148 3.22 4.40 -10.02
C GLU A 148 2.05 5.30 -10.42
N ASN A 149 1.77 6.33 -9.63
CA ASN A 149 0.78 7.36 -9.97
C ASN A 149 1.14 8.09 -11.27
N LYS A 150 2.41 8.54 -11.41
CA LYS A 150 2.90 9.17 -12.65
C LYS A 150 2.82 8.24 -13.86
N ASN A 151 3.09 6.95 -13.68
CA ASN A 151 2.97 5.95 -14.73
C ASN A 151 1.51 5.73 -15.13
N PHE A 152 0.60 5.70 -14.16
CA PHE A 152 -0.82 5.58 -14.41
C PHE A 152 -1.34 6.79 -15.20
N TRP A 153 -1.02 8.02 -14.76
CA TRP A 153 -1.38 9.25 -15.43
C TRP A 153 -0.45 9.55 -16.63
N ASN A 154 -0.42 8.61 -17.57
CA ASN A 154 0.33 8.77 -18.81
C ASN A 154 -0.28 9.86 -19.72
N PHE A 155 0.41 10.16 -20.83
CA PHE A 155 -0.02 11.19 -21.76
C PHE A 155 -1.47 11.00 -22.24
N GLU A 156 -1.82 9.78 -22.61
CA GLU A 156 -3.16 9.48 -23.13
C GLU A 156 -4.28 9.76 -22.10
N ARG A 157 -4.10 9.30 -20.84
CA ARG A 157 -5.07 9.53 -19.76
C ARG A 157 -5.19 11.01 -19.41
N LYS A 158 -4.08 11.74 -19.39
CA LYS A 158 -4.09 13.19 -19.18
C LYS A 158 -4.83 13.93 -20.29
N GLN A 159 -4.65 13.53 -21.54
CA GLN A 159 -5.38 14.12 -22.67
C GLN A 159 -6.89 13.84 -22.58
N LYS A 160 -7.28 12.63 -22.19
CA LYS A 160 -8.70 12.27 -21.97
C LYS A 160 -9.32 13.11 -20.84
N ALA A 161 -8.63 13.26 -19.70
CA ALA A 161 -9.08 14.09 -18.60
C ALA A 161 -9.26 15.54 -19.02
N LYS A 162 -8.26 16.10 -19.72
CA LYS A 162 -8.32 17.47 -20.27
C LYS A 162 -9.49 17.66 -21.24
N ALA A 163 -9.75 16.70 -22.10
CA ALA A 163 -10.88 16.75 -23.04
C ALA A 163 -12.24 16.76 -22.31
N MET A 164 -12.30 16.17 -21.10
CA MET A 164 -13.48 16.22 -20.23
C MET A 164 -13.55 17.52 -19.40
N GLY A 165 -12.52 18.37 -19.41
CA GLY A 165 -12.43 19.56 -18.58
C GLY A 165 -12.18 19.25 -17.10
N LEU A 166 -11.59 18.09 -16.80
CA LEU A 166 -11.32 17.62 -15.44
C LEU A 166 -9.81 17.41 -15.23
N ASP A 167 -9.33 17.65 -14.02
CA ASP A 167 -7.98 17.28 -13.60
C ASP A 167 -7.90 15.86 -13.03
N GLU A 168 -6.68 15.43 -12.71
CA GLU A 168 -6.40 14.07 -12.23
C GLU A 168 -7.09 13.78 -10.88
N ILE A 169 -7.15 14.78 -9.99
CA ILE A 169 -7.79 14.67 -8.67
C ILE A 169 -9.31 14.57 -8.81
N GLN A 170 -9.88 15.38 -9.69
CA GLN A 170 -11.33 15.36 -9.97
C GLN A 170 -11.77 14.03 -10.58
N ILE A 171 -10.98 13.48 -11.52
CA ILE A 171 -11.23 12.14 -12.09
C ILE A 171 -11.15 11.07 -11.01
N TYR A 172 -10.11 11.10 -10.15
CA TYR A 172 -9.96 10.15 -9.07
C TYR A 172 -11.14 10.22 -8.09
N THR A 173 -11.52 11.44 -7.70
CA THR A 173 -12.65 11.67 -6.80
C THR A 173 -13.95 11.14 -7.39
N MET A 174 -14.23 11.42 -8.66
CA MET A 174 -15.42 10.89 -9.34
C MET A 174 -15.39 9.34 -9.39
N ALA A 175 -14.24 8.76 -9.71
CA ALA A 175 -14.08 7.30 -9.74
C ALA A 175 -14.36 6.68 -8.37
N SER A 176 -13.90 7.31 -7.28
CA SER A 176 -14.16 6.84 -5.91
C SER A 176 -15.65 6.88 -5.54
N ILE A 177 -16.39 7.90 -5.99
CA ILE A 177 -17.83 8.01 -5.79
C ILE A 177 -18.55 6.89 -6.56
N ILE A 178 -18.17 6.65 -7.82
CA ILE A 178 -18.77 5.61 -8.67
C ILE A 178 -18.51 4.21 -8.07
N ASP A 179 -17.33 3.98 -7.53
CA ASP A 179 -16.96 2.70 -6.92
C ASP A 179 -17.81 2.40 -5.65
N GLU A 180 -18.22 3.44 -4.94
CA GLU A 180 -19.14 3.35 -3.79
C GLU A 180 -20.62 3.19 -4.18
N GLU A 181 -21.02 3.60 -5.39
CA GLU A 181 -22.39 3.45 -5.88
C GLU A 181 -22.71 2.04 -6.34
N THR A 182 -21.76 1.36 -6.96
CA THR A 182 -21.96 0.00 -7.48
C THR A 182 -20.70 -0.83 -7.48
N ALA A 183 -20.85 -2.10 -7.08
CA ALA A 183 -19.83 -3.12 -7.25
C ALA A 183 -19.84 -3.75 -8.66
N ASN A 184 -20.82 -3.43 -9.49
CA ASN A 184 -20.98 -3.98 -10.84
C ASN A 184 -20.21 -3.12 -11.85
N ASP A 185 -19.08 -3.60 -12.33
CA ASP A 185 -18.25 -2.89 -13.32
C ASP A 185 -19.00 -2.56 -14.61
N GLY A 186 -20.00 -3.33 -14.99
CA GLY A 186 -20.85 -3.06 -16.17
C GLY A 186 -21.72 -1.81 -16.03
N GLU A 187 -22.06 -1.41 -14.80
CA GLU A 187 -22.89 -0.22 -14.52
C GLU A 187 -22.05 1.05 -14.36
N LYS A 188 -20.78 0.93 -13.99
CA LYS A 188 -19.89 2.06 -13.72
C LYS A 188 -19.82 3.07 -14.88
N PRO A 189 -19.74 2.68 -16.17
CA PRO A 189 -19.73 3.65 -17.28
C PRO A 189 -21.00 4.49 -17.36
N MET A 190 -22.17 3.90 -17.10
CA MET A 190 -23.47 4.61 -17.11
C MET A 190 -23.54 5.63 -15.97
N ILE A 191 -23.16 5.23 -14.76
CA ILE A 191 -23.13 6.10 -13.58
C ILE A 191 -22.12 7.22 -13.77
N ALA A 192 -20.93 6.93 -14.33
CA ALA A 192 -19.92 7.93 -14.69
C ALA A 192 -20.48 8.97 -15.67
N GLY A 193 -21.19 8.52 -16.71
CA GLY A 193 -21.84 9.40 -17.68
C GLY A 193 -22.90 10.29 -17.04
N MET A 194 -23.70 9.75 -16.13
CA MET A 194 -24.70 10.51 -15.38
C MET A 194 -24.06 11.62 -14.56
N TYR A 195 -23.05 11.33 -13.73
CA TYR A 195 -22.37 12.32 -12.91
C TYR A 195 -21.62 13.34 -13.74
N TYR A 196 -20.96 12.93 -14.80
CA TYR A 196 -20.29 13.85 -15.71
C TYR A 196 -21.27 14.85 -16.36
N ASN A 197 -22.44 14.39 -16.81
CA ASN A 197 -23.47 15.27 -17.36
C ASN A 197 -24.02 16.25 -16.32
N ARG A 198 -24.18 15.83 -15.06
CA ARG A 198 -24.59 16.72 -13.97
C ARG A 198 -23.54 17.82 -13.75
N LEU A 199 -22.26 17.47 -13.69
CA LEU A 199 -21.17 18.46 -13.58
C LEU A 199 -21.20 19.46 -14.72
N LYS A 200 -21.35 19.01 -15.98
CA LYS A 200 -21.45 19.89 -17.14
C LYS A 200 -22.65 20.84 -17.09
N ALA A 201 -23.74 20.39 -16.53
CA ALA A 201 -24.96 21.18 -16.35
C ALA A 201 -24.91 22.10 -15.11
N GLY A 202 -23.82 22.09 -14.33
CA GLY A 202 -23.72 22.85 -13.08
C GLY A 202 -24.64 22.33 -11.98
N MET A 203 -25.07 21.07 -12.07
CA MET A 203 -25.96 20.43 -11.10
C MET A 203 -25.16 19.76 -9.98
N PRO A 204 -25.65 19.78 -8.73
CA PRO A 204 -25.08 18.96 -7.64
C PRO A 204 -25.09 17.48 -8.02
N LEU A 205 -24.06 16.73 -7.61
CA LEU A 205 -23.98 15.28 -7.90
C LEU A 205 -25.11 14.51 -7.23
N GLN A 206 -25.48 14.91 -5.99
CA GLN A 206 -26.49 14.23 -5.16
C GLN A 206 -26.16 12.73 -4.97
N ALA A 207 -24.90 12.43 -4.73
CA ALA A 207 -24.41 11.08 -4.51
C ALA A 207 -24.49 10.75 -3.01
N ASP A 208 -25.29 9.76 -2.63
CA ASP A 208 -25.43 9.30 -1.24
C ASP A 208 -24.09 8.99 -0.56
N PRO A 209 -23.10 8.35 -1.24
CA PRO A 209 -21.79 8.12 -0.68
C PRO A 209 -21.07 9.37 -0.17
N THR A 210 -21.24 10.51 -0.85
CA THR A 210 -20.58 11.76 -0.44
C THR A 210 -21.12 12.29 0.88
N ILE A 211 -22.41 12.13 1.14
CA ILE A 211 -23.06 12.53 2.38
C ILE A 211 -22.63 11.61 3.53
N LYS A 212 -22.63 10.29 3.29
CA LYS A 212 -22.14 9.30 4.25
C LYS A 212 -20.68 9.58 4.63
N PHE A 213 -19.86 9.94 3.65
CA PHE A 213 -18.46 10.31 3.87
C PHE A 213 -18.33 11.60 4.71
N ALA A 214 -19.08 12.65 4.38
CA ALA A 214 -19.06 13.91 5.09
C ALA A 214 -19.47 13.75 6.55
N LEU A 215 -20.51 12.95 6.81
CA LEU A 215 -21.00 12.63 8.15
C LEU A 215 -20.15 11.58 8.87
N LYS A 216 -19.23 10.88 8.18
CA LYS A 216 -18.50 9.70 8.66
C LYS A 216 -19.41 8.57 9.16
N GLN A 217 -20.60 8.45 8.57
CA GLN A 217 -21.65 7.50 8.93
C GLN A 217 -21.93 6.54 7.75
N PHE A 218 -21.03 5.60 7.50
CA PHE A 218 -21.06 4.72 6.35
C PHE A 218 -22.18 3.67 6.40
N GLU A 219 -22.74 3.40 7.58
CA GLU A 219 -23.81 2.42 7.80
C GLU A 219 -25.22 2.96 7.54
N LEU A 220 -25.35 4.23 7.18
CA LEU A 220 -26.67 4.82 6.89
C LEU A 220 -27.31 4.12 5.68
N LYS A 221 -28.52 3.60 5.89
CA LYS A 221 -29.32 2.97 4.83
C LYS A 221 -30.11 3.99 4.01
N ARG A 222 -30.42 5.14 4.58
CA ARG A 222 -31.14 6.26 3.93
C ARG A 222 -30.56 7.59 4.32
N ILE A 223 -30.58 8.51 3.37
CA ILE A 223 -30.24 9.92 3.58
C ILE A 223 -31.53 10.71 3.69
N TYR A 224 -31.65 11.52 4.73
CA TYR A 224 -32.81 12.38 4.97
C TYR A 224 -32.46 13.84 4.66
N ASN A 225 -33.47 14.66 4.30
CA ASN A 225 -33.28 16.06 3.92
C ASN A 225 -32.57 16.91 4.98
N ASN A 226 -32.74 16.61 6.27
CA ASN A 226 -32.04 17.28 7.36
C ASN A 226 -30.55 16.94 7.47
N MET A 227 -30.04 16.00 6.67
CA MET A 227 -28.62 15.63 6.57
C MET A 227 -27.92 16.32 5.39
N LEU A 228 -28.66 17.10 4.60
CA LEU A 228 -28.18 17.77 3.38
C LEU A 228 -27.74 19.22 3.62
N PHE A 229 -27.95 19.76 4.83
CA PHE A 229 -27.69 21.16 5.20
C PHE A 229 -27.00 21.26 6.56
#